data_b68f45c6fd21b2da6131d6a75d6308ba
#
_entry.id   b68f45c6fd21b2da6131d6a75d6308ba
#
_cell.length_a   1.000
_cell.length_b   1.000
_cell.length_c   1.000
_cell.angle_alpha   90.00
_cell.angle_beta   90.00
_cell.angle_gamma   90.00
#
_symmetry.space_group_name_H-M   'P 1'
#
loop_
_entity.id
_entity.type
_entity.pdbx_description
1 polymer ?
#
loop_
_entity_poly.entity_id
_entity_poly.type
_entity_poly.pdbx_seq_one_letter_code
_entity_poly.pdbx_strand_id
1 'polypeptide(L)'
;MFARKNIPNQLTMLRLVFAAAFFGVLQLYRYQAEPASPVWVLPVATVLFILAAITDALDGYLARRWEVVSKFGRIMDPFCDKILILGAVIYLGSPRFLDPVAVADGSFRTMVSGVYPWMVVLVLARELLVTGIRGEVEKAGIDFSANWIGKLKMILQSVVVPVVLVVVMIDPNRDPGNGYAWLGWVRDVLVYATVIATVLSGLPYVTGGIRAFKRLKPEPEGSA
;
A
#
# COMPACT_ATOMS: atom_id res chain seq x y z
N MET A 1 12.27 -26.32 20.96
CA MET A 1 10.98 -25.62 21.13
C MET A 1 11.11 -24.09 21.08
N PHE A 2 12.18 -23.50 21.61
CA PHE A 2 12.43 -22.03 21.58
C PHE A 2 12.64 -21.43 20.20
N ALA A 3 13.22 -22.14 19.23
CA ALA A 3 13.49 -21.63 17.90
C ALA A 3 12.22 -21.30 17.08
N ARG A 4 11.18 -22.12 17.17
CA ARG A 4 9.92 -21.93 16.42
C ARG A 4 9.12 -20.69 16.87
N LYS A 5 9.26 -20.29 18.12
CA LYS A 5 8.53 -19.15 18.71
C LYS A 5 9.04 -17.80 18.21
N ASN A 6 10.28 -17.73 17.74
CA ASN A 6 10.93 -16.49 17.32
C ASN A 6 10.87 -16.27 15.80
N ILE A 7 10.53 -17.28 15.00
CA ILE A 7 10.52 -17.20 13.54
C ILE A 7 9.58 -16.12 13.00
N PRO A 8 8.30 -16.00 13.47
CA PRO A 8 7.44 -14.92 13.01
C PRO A 8 8.02 -13.53 13.29
N ASN A 9 8.58 -13.31 14.49
CA ASN A 9 9.21 -12.03 14.83
C ASN A 9 10.43 -11.71 13.95
N GLN A 10 11.22 -12.73 13.59
CA GLN A 10 12.36 -12.55 12.69
C GLN A 10 11.90 -12.21 11.27
N LEU A 11 10.79 -12.80 10.80
CA LEU A 11 10.20 -12.46 9.50
C LEU A 11 9.65 -11.03 9.48
N THR A 12 8.98 -10.58 10.55
CA THR A 12 8.54 -9.19 10.68
C THR A 12 9.72 -8.21 10.63
N MET A 13 10.83 -8.52 11.34
CA MET A 13 12.04 -7.69 11.30
C MET A 13 12.70 -7.71 9.92
N LEU A 14 12.76 -8.88 9.26
CA LEU A 14 13.32 -9.01 7.92
C LEU A 14 12.50 -8.20 6.89
N ARG A 15 11.18 -8.18 7.01
CA ARG A 15 10.30 -7.32 6.21
C ARG A 15 10.64 -5.84 6.38
N LEU A 16 10.87 -5.39 7.61
CA LEU A 16 11.24 -4.01 7.88
C LEU A 16 12.59 -3.65 7.23
N VAL A 17 13.55 -4.57 7.26
CA VAL A 17 14.85 -4.41 6.57
C VAL A 17 14.63 -4.32 5.06
N PHE A 18 13.82 -5.21 4.45
CA PHE A 18 13.52 -5.15 3.02
C PHE A 18 12.77 -3.87 2.65
N ALA A 19 11.83 -3.41 3.47
CA ALA A 19 11.13 -2.15 3.24
C ALA A 19 12.09 -0.95 3.30
N ALA A 20 12.97 -0.90 4.30
CA ALA A 20 13.98 0.16 4.40
C ALA A 20 14.95 0.14 3.20
N ALA A 21 15.42 -1.04 2.79
CA ALA A 21 16.26 -1.21 1.61
C ALA A 21 15.52 -0.80 0.33
N PHE A 22 14.24 -1.18 0.17
CA PHE A 22 13.38 -0.76 -0.94
C PHE A 22 13.31 0.76 -1.06
N PHE A 23 13.02 1.47 0.04
CA PHE A 23 12.96 2.93 0.03
C PHE A 23 14.33 3.55 -0.23
N GLY A 24 15.40 3.00 0.37
CA GLY A 24 16.76 3.46 0.15
C GLY A 24 17.20 3.33 -1.32
N VAL A 25 16.87 2.21 -1.96
CA VAL A 25 17.16 1.98 -3.39
C VAL A 25 16.29 2.89 -4.25
N LEU A 26 14.99 2.98 -3.97
CA LEU A 26 14.07 3.80 -4.77
C LEU A 26 14.38 5.30 -4.65
N GLN A 27 15.06 5.73 -3.57
CA GLN A 27 15.57 7.08 -3.41
C GLN A 27 16.60 7.45 -4.48
N LEU A 28 17.30 6.49 -5.09
CA LEU A 28 18.28 6.70 -6.15
C LEU A 28 17.62 6.90 -7.53
N TYR A 29 16.33 6.54 -7.67
CA TYR A 29 15.61 6.69 -8.92
C TYR A 29 15.10 8.11 -9.10
N ARG A 30 15.28 8.64 -10.30
CA ARG A 30 14.63 9.86 -10.78
C ARG A 30 14.47 9.77 -12.29
N TYR A 31 13.24 9.95 -12.75
CA TYR A 31 12.95 9.89 -14.17
C TYR A 31 13.63 11.06 -14.92
N GLN A 32 14.26 10.76 -16.06
CA GLN A 32 15.00 11.74 -16.89
C GLN A 32 15.99 12.63 -16.11
N ALA A 33 16.62 12.09 -15.06
CA ALA A 33 17.65 12.80 -14.32
C ALA A 33 18.97 12.87 -15.12
N GLU A 34 19.71 13.95 -14.94
CA GLU A 34 21.11 14.02 -15.36
C GLU A 34 22.01 14.18 -14.12
N PRO A 35 22.95 13.24 -13.86
CA PRO A 35 23.15 11.98 -14.61
C PRO A 35 21.97 11.01 -14.49
N ALA A 36 21.81 10.14 -15.50
CA ALA A 36 20.71 9.16 -15.54
C ALA A 36 20.73 8.24 -14.31
N SER A 37 19.53 7.90 -13.82
CA SER A 37 19.39 6.94 -12.73
C SER A 37 19.96 5.56 -13.15
N PRO A 38 20.70 4.86 -12.26
CA PRO A 38 21.26 3.55 -12.61
C PRO A 38 20.17 2.55 -12.99
N VAL A 39 20.37 1.80 -14.06
CA VAL A 39 19.39 0.85 -14.64
C VAL A 39 18.95 -0.22 -13.63
N TRP A 40 19.83 -0.60 -12.70
CA TRP A 40 19.53 -1.61 -11.68
C TRP A 40 18.56 -1.17 -10.58
N VAL A 41 18.29 0.13 -10.44
CA VAL A 41 17.48 0.67 -9.31
C VAL A 41 16.07 0.12 -9.32
N LEU A 42 15.34 0.22 -10.42
CA LEU A 42 13.96 -0.27 -10.50
C LEU A 42 13.85 -1.80 -10.38
N PRO A 43 14.69 -2.62 -11.06
CA PRO A 43 14.69 -4.06 -10.85
C PRO A 43 14.94 -4.47 -9.41
N VAL A 44 15.96 -3.88 -8.75
CA VAL A 44 16.28 -4.19 -7.34
C VAL A 44 15.15 -3.73 -6.42
N ALA A 45 14.59 -2.55 -6.62
CA ALA A 45 13.45 -2.08 -5.85
C ALA A 45 12.24 -3.03 -5.99
N THR A 46 11.95 -3.48 -7.22
CA THR A 46 10.86 -4.44 -7.48
C THR A 46 11.08 -5.75 -6.71
N VAL A 47 12.28 -6.31 -6.75
CA VAL A 47 12.62 -7.55 -6.03
C VAL A 47 12.50 -7.35 -4.52
N LEU A 48 13.02 -6.25 -3.97
CA LEU A 48 12.94 -5.96 -2.54
C LEU A 48 11.48 -5.81 -2.06
N PHE A 49 10.63 -5.15 -2.85
CA PHE A 49 9.20 -5.04 -2.54
C PHE A 49 8.51 -6.42 -2.54
N ILE A 50 8.79 -7.26 -3.55
CA ILE A 50 8.22 -8.61 -3.65
C ILE A 50 8.69 -9.46 -2.47
N LEU A 51 9.97 -9.42 -2.11
CA LEU A 51 10.50 -10.13 -0.95
C LEU A 51 9.84 -9.67 0.36
N ALA A 52 9.66 -8.37 0.54
CA ALA A 52 8.94 -7.83 1.70
C ALA A 52 7.46 -8.31 1.74
N ALA A 53 6.77 -8.34 0.60
CA ALA A 53 5.39 -8.84 0.51
C ALA A 53 5.29 -10.36 0.76
N ILE A 54 6.27 -11.15 0.28
CA ILE A 54 6.33 -12.60 0.53
C ILE A 54 6.59 -12.88 2.01
N THR A 55 7.52 -12.15 2.65
CA THR A 55 7.79 -12.32 4.08
C THR A 55 6.56 -12.03 4.94
N ASP A 56 5.72 -11.06 4.54
CA ASP A 56 4.42 -10.79 5.18
C ASP A 56 3.45 -11.97 5.07
N ALA A 57 3.27 -12.50 3.87
CA ALA A 57 2.39 -13.65 3.65
C ALA A 57 2.85 -14.88 4.44
N LEU A 58 4.18 -15.09 4.53
CA LEU A 58 4.78 -16.22 5.24
C LEU A 58 4.63 -16.09 6.76
N ASP A 59 4.89 -14.93 7.36
CA ASP A 59 4.77 -14.77 8.81
C ASP A 59 3.32 -14.93 9.27
N GLY A 60 2.36 -14.35 8.54
CA GLY A 60 0.94 -14.55 8.81
C GLY A 60 0.48 -16.01 8.67
N TYR A 61 1.01 -16.75 7.68
CA TYR A 61 0.74 -18.18 7.54
C TYR A 61 1.33 -19.00 8.69
N LEU A 62 2.60 -18.78 9.02
CA LEU A 62 3.32 -19.52 10.05
C LEU A 62 2.77 -19.22 11.46
N ALA A 63 2.44 -17.97 11.76
CA ALA A 63 1.84 -17.57 13.03
C ALA A 63 0.51 -18.29 13.28
N ARG A 64 -0.36 -18.36 12.25
CA ARG A 64 -1.64 -19.11 12.32
C ARG A 64 -1.42 -20.62 12.46
N ARG A 65 -0.47 -21.20 11.72
CA ARG A 65 -0.21 -22.65 11.73
C ARG A 65 0.39 -23.14 13.03
N TRP A 66 1.18 -22.31 13.71
CA TRP A 66 1.87 -22.67 14.95
C TRP A 66 1.19 -22.12 16.21
N GLU A 67 0.10 -21.38 16.05
CA GLU A 67 -0.63 -20.71 17.16
C GLU A 67 0.29 -19.85 18.04
N VAL A 68 1.37 -19.32 17.46
CA VAL A 68 2.36 -18.49 18.14
C VAL A 68 2.13 -17.04 17.78
N VAL A 69 1.42 -16.33 18.66
CA VAL A 69 1.23 -14.89 18.54
C VAL A 69 2.07 -14.18 19.59
N SER A 70 3.11 -13.45 19.18
CA SER A 70 3.89 -12.63 20.09
C SER A 70 3.22 -11.28 20.34
N LYS A 71 3.42 -10.72 21.56
CA LYS A 71 2.94 -9.35 21.85
C LYS A 71 3.59 -8.32 20.92
N PHE A 72 4.86 -8.52 20.58
CA PHE A 72 5.61 -7.66 19.66
C PHE A 72 5.06 -7.74 18.22
N GLY A 73 4.87 -8.94 17.66
CA GLY A 73 4.29 -9.13 16.32
C GLY A 73 2.92 -8.49 16.22
N ARG A 74 2.04 -8.66 17.19
CA ARG A 74 0.70 -8.06 17.19
C ARG A 74 0.69 -6.53 17.03
N ILE A 75 1.72 -5.84 17.52
CA ILE A 75 1.85 -4.38 17.40
C ILE A 75 2.56 -4.01 16.09
N MET A 76 3.61 -4.77 15.74
CA MET A 76 4.47 -4.42 14.60
C MET A 76 3.89 -4.82 13.24
N ASP A 77 3.14 -5.93 13.17
CA ASP A 77 2.58 -6.42 11.91
C ASP A 77 1.67 -5.38 11.21
N PRO A 78 0.65 -4.78 11.89
CA PRO A 78 -0.18 -3.76 11.26
C PRO A 78 0.58 -2.49 10.86
N PHE A 79 1.70 -2.22 11.54
CA PHE A 79 2.55 -1.07 11.26
C PHE A 79 3.43 -1.32 10.02
N CYS A 80 4.10 -2.48 9.97
CA CYS A 80 4.98 -2.86 8.87
C CYS A 80 4.24 -2.98 7.54
N ASP A 81 3.04 -3.57 7.56
CA ASP A 81 2.15 -3.66 6.41
C ASP A 81 1.85 -2.30 5.80
N LYS A 82 1.48 -1.36 6.65
CA LYS A 82 1.12 -0.02 6.19
C LYS A 82 2.31 0.76 5.69
N ILE A 83 3.46 0.69 6.38
CA ILE A 83 4.67 1.40 5.95
C ILE A 83 5.09 0.97 4.55
N LEU A 84 5.13 -0.32 4.24
CA LEU A 84 5.55 -0.81 2.94
C LEU A 84 4.64 -0.29 1.82
N ILE A 85 3.34 -0.51 1.95
CA ILE A 85 2.35 -0.13 0.91
C ILE A 85 2.21 1.39 0.80
N LEU A 86 1.98 2.08 1.93
CA LEU A 86 1.77 3.53 1.90
C LEU A 86 3.04 4.28 1.47
N GLY A 87 4.20 3.84 1.96
CA GLY A 87 5.48 4.38 1.55
C GLY A 87 5.71 4.20 0.05
N ALA A 88 5.43 3.01 -0.50
CA ALA A 88 5.54 2.77 -1.94
C ALA A 88 4.63 3.70 -2.75
N VAL A 89 3.35 3.86 -2.35
CA VAL A 89 2.40 4.75 -3.03
C VAL A 89 2.85 6.21 -2.95
N ILE A 90 3.41 6.66 -1.81
CA ILE A 90 3.98 8.00 -1.65
C ILE A 90 5.15 8.21 -2.60
N TYR A 91 6.07 7.24 -2.71
CA TYR A 91 7.21 7.34 -3.62
C TYR A 91 6.76 7.37 -5.08
N LEU A 92 5.81 6.50 -5.47
CA LEU A 92 5.28 6.46 -6.84
C LEU A 92 4.55 7.76 -7.23
N GLY A 93 3.90 8.43 -6.28
CA GLY A 93 3.26 9.75 -6.48
C GLY A 93 4.20 10.94 -6.27
N SER A 94 5.50 10.72 -6.07
CA SER A 94 6.47 11.78 -5.83
C SER A 94 7.03 12.37 -7.13
N PRO A 95 7.65 13.56 -7.08
CA PRO A 95 8.30 14.19 -8.24
C PRO A 95 9.39 13.36 -8.92
N ARG A 96 9.83 12.25 -8.29
CA ARG A 96 10.80 11.33 -8.87
C ARG A 96 10.28 10.61 -10.11
N PHE A 97 8.97 10.46 -10.21
CA PHE A 97 8.26 9.85 -11.34
C PHE A 97 7.56 10.89 -12.23
N LEU A 98 7.89 12.16 -12.09
CA LEU A 98 7.37 13.22 -12.92
C LEU A 98 8.11 13.25 -14.26
N ASP A 99 7.38 13.37 -15.36
CA ASP A 99 7.93 13.62 -16.69
C ASP A 99 8.01 15.14 -16.91
N PRO A 100 9.21 15.74 -16.94
CA PRO A 100 9.37 17.17 -17.10
C PRO A 100 8.96 17.65 -18.49
N VAL A 101 9.08 16.81 -19.52
CA VAL A 101 8.66 17.15 -20.89
C VAL A 101 7.14 17.22 -20.97
N ALA A 102 6.46 16.21 -20.43
CA ALA A 102 5.00 16.20 -20.39
C ALA A 102 4.41 17.38 -19.58
N VAL A 103 5.11 17.83 -18.54
CA VAL A 103 4.73 19.05 -17.78
C VAL A 103 4.91 20.30 -18.63
N ALA A 104 6.04 20.43 -19.32
CA ALA A 104 6.33 21.59 -20.18
C ALA A 104 5.33 21.72 -21.34
N ASP A 105 4.92 20.59 -21.92
CA ASP A 105 3.95 20.51 -23.01
C ASP A 105 2.48 20.66 -22.56
N GLY A 106 2.24 20.84 -21.24
CA GLY A 106 0.89 20.94 -20.70
C GLY A 106 0.08 19.65 -20.81
N SER A 107 0.75 18.50 -20.95
CA SER A 107 0.11 17.20 -21.06
C SER A 107 -0.63 16.84 -19.77
N PHE A 108 -1.81 16.20 -19.90
CA PHE A 108 -2.55 15.72 -18.75
C PHE A 108 -1.85 14.56 -18.02
N ARG A 109 -0.97 13.83 -18.71
CA ARG A 109 -0.26 12.67 -18.17
C ARG A 109 1.17 13.04 -17.81
N THR A 110 1.35 13.58 -16.63
CA THR A 110 2.65 14.06 -16.14
C THR A 110 3.41 13.04 -15.27
N MET A 111 2.75 11.94 -14.83
CA MET A 111 3.36 10.94 -13.96
C MET A 111 3.61 9.64 -14.71
N VAL A 112 4.88 9.24 -14.87
CA VAL A 112 5.27 7.96 -15.52
C VAL A 112 4.88 6.74 -14.69
N SER A 113 4.64 6.90 -13.40
CA SER A 113 4.08 5.86 -12.53
C SER A 113 2.57 5.65 -12.73
N GLY A 114 1.86 6.62 -13.30
CA GLY A 114 0.40 6.67 -13.32
C GLY A 114 -0.24 6.97 -11.97
N VAL A 115 0.57 7.15 -10.90
CA VAL A 115 0.10 7.48 -9.55
C VAL A 115 0.22 8.98 -9.33
N TYR A 116 -0.91 9.66 -9.16
CA TYR A 116 -0.97 11.11 -8.96
C TYR A 116 -1.04 11.46 -7.46
N PRO A 117 -0.55 12.65 -7.04
CA PRO A 117 -0.57 13.06 -5.61
C PRO A 117 -1.93 12.98 -4.95
N TRP A 118 -3.03 13.31 -5.66
CA TRP A 118 -4.39 13.21 -5.13
C TRP A 118 -4.80 11.77 -4.81
N MET A 119 -4.32 10.77 -5.59
CA MET A 119 -4.54 9.36 -5.32
C MET A 119 -3.84 8.94 -4.02
N VAL A 120 -2.61 9.42 -3.81
CA VAL A 120 -1.85 9.19 -2.58
C VAL A 120 -2.62 9.70 -1.37
N VAL A 121 -3.15 10.93 -1.46
CA VAL A 121 -3.97 11.53 -0.38
C VAL A 121 -5.21 10.69 -0.10
N LEU A 122 -5.95 10.24 -1.12
CA LEU A 122 -7.13 9.39 -0.94
C LEU A 122 -6.80 8.05 -0.26
N VAL A 123 -5.71 7.40 -0.70
CA VAL A 123 -5.26 6.13 -0.10
C VAL A 123 -4.88 6.33 1.36
N LEU A 124 -4.07 7.36 1.68
CA LEU A 124 -3.67 7.69 3.04
C LEU A 124 -4.86 8.03 3.93
N ALA A 125 -5.73 8.93 3.48
CA ALA A 125 -6.90 9.34 4.23
C ALA A 125 -7.80 8.15 4.59
N ARG A 126 -8.03 7.25 3.62
CA ARG A 126 -8.83 6.04 3.85
C ARG A 126 -8.14 5.11 4.86
N GLU A 127 -6.83 4.87 4.73
CA GLU A 127 -6.12 3.98 5.65
C GLU A 127 -6.15 4.49 7.09
N LEU A 128 -5.92 5.78 7.28
CA LEU A 128 -5.97 6.41 8.60
C LEU A 128 -7.38 6.40 9.18
N LEU A 129 -8.38 6.79 8.36
CA LEU A 129 -9.79 6.85 8.79
C LEU A 129 -10.29 5.47 9.23
N VAL A 130 -10.09 4.44 8.40
CA VAL A 130 -10.56 3.09 8.73
C VAL A 130 -9.84 2.53 9.96
N THR A 131 -8.55 2.81 10.12
CA THR A 131 -7.79 2.37 11.29
C THR A 131 -8.29 3.04 12.56
N GLY A 132 -8.56 4.36 12.50
CA GLY A 132 -9.10 5.10 13.64
C GLY A 132 -10.48 4.59 14.04
N ILE A 133 -11.41 4.47 13.08
CA ILE A 133 -12.77 3.96 13.34
C ILE A 133 -12.70 2.54 13.93
N ARG A 134 -11.91 1.66 13.32
CA ARG A 134 -11.78 0.27 13.79
C ARG A 134 -11.24 0.21 15.21
N GLY A 135 -10.21 0.98 15.54
CA GLY A 135 -9.63 1.02 16.88
C GLY A 135 -10.64 1.47 17.95
N GLU A 136 -11.48 2.46 17.67
CA GLU A 136 -12.49 2.93 18.62
C GLU A 136 -13.66 1.94 18.78
N VAL A 137 -14.11 1.35 17.67
CA VAL A 137 -15.21 0.37 17.69
C VAL A 137 -14.79 -0.94 18.40
N GLU A 138 -13.56 -1.41 18.19
CA GLU A 138 -13.00 -2.58 18.88
C GLU A 138 -12.87 -2.33 20.40
N LYS A 139 -12.45 -1.12 20.82
CA LYS A 139 -12.44 -0.75 22.26
C LYS A 139 -13.84 -0.79 22.89
N ALA A 140 -14.86 -0.49 22.11
CA ALA A 140 -16.25 -0.58 22.55
C ALA A 140 -16.83 -2.01 22.54
N GLY A 141 -16.01 -3.03 22.28
CA GLY A 141 -16.42 -4.44 22.27
C GLY A 141 -17.23 -4.88 21.04
N ILE A 142 -17.29 -4.05 20.01
CA ILE A 142 -18.00 -4.35 18.76
C ILE A 142 -17.02 -4.95 17.76
N ASP A 143 -17.24 -6.21 17.36
CA ASP A 143 -16.41 -6.87 16.35
C ASP A 143 -16.73 -6.36 14.95
N PHE A 144 -15.73 -5.76 14.29
CA PHE A 144 -15.81 -5.32 12.90
C PHE A 144 -15.14 -6.36 12.00
N SER A 145 -15.90 -7.34 11.54
CA SER A 145 -15.39 -8.37 10.65
C SER A 145 -14.87 -7.77 9.31
N ALA A 146 -13.77 -8.34 8.83
CA ALA A 146 -13.15 -7.92 7.57
C ALA A 146 -14.11 -8.17 6.40
N ASN A 147 -14.47 -7.12 5.65
CA ASN A 147 -15.28 -7.20 4.45
C ASN A 147 -14.45 -7.76 3.28
N TRP A 148 -15.09 -8.51 2.37
CA TRP A 148 -14.44 -9.10 1.19
C TRP A 148 -13.74 -8.04 0.30
N ILE A 149 -14.34 -6.86 0.16
CA ILE A 149 -13.77 -5.71 -0.56
C ILE A 149 -12.44 -5.26 0.08
N GLY A 150 -12.31 -5.36 1.40
CA GLY A 150 -11.05 -5.08 2.10
C GLY A 150 -9.93 -6.07 1.75
N LYS A 151 -10.25 -7.35 1.51
CA LYS A 151 -9.26 -8.35 1.05
C LYS A 151 -8.84 -8.07 -0.39
N LEU A 152 -9.78 -7.76 -1.27
CA LEU A 152 -9.50 -7.41 -2.68
C LEU A 152 -8.58 -6.19 -2.77
N LYS A 153 -8.83 -5.13 -1.98
CA LYS A 153 -7.98 -3.95 -1.90
C LYS A 153 -6.55 -4.31 -1.53
N MET A 154 -6.33 -5.17 -0.53
CA MET A 154 -4.98 -5.58 -0.11
C MET A 154 -4.23 -6.29 -1.24
N ILE A 155 -4.90 -7.21 -1.95
CA ILE A 155 -4.31 -7.91 -3.10
C ILE A 155 -3.94 -6.90 -4.21
N LEU A 156 -4.85 -6.00 -4.57
CA LEU A 156 -4.60 -4.99 -5.60
C LEU A 156 -3.42 -4.09 -5.22
N GLN A 157 -3.34 -3.63 -3.98
CA GLN A 157 -2.23 -2.80 -3.51
C GLN A 157 -0.88 -3.53 -3.53
N SER A 158 -0.86 -4.83 -3.22
CA SER A 158 0.37 -5.63 -3.29
C SER A 158 0.84 -5.89 -4.72
N VAL A 159 -0.09 -5.95 -5.68
CA VAL A 159 0.20 -6.23 -7.09
C VAL A 159 0.53 -4.94 -7.86
N VAL A 160 -0.15 -3.82 -7.56
CA VAL A 160 0.02 -2.58 -8.33
C VAL A 160 1.43 -2.02 -8.26
N VAL A 161 2.08 -2.08 -7.09
CA VAL A 161 3.42 -1.50 -6.90
C VAL A 161 4.46 -2.18 -7.80
N PRO A 162 4.67 -3.51 -7.77
CA PRO A 162 5.63 -4.15 -8.66
C PRO A 162 5.26 -4.01 -10.13
N VAL A 163 3.98 -4.04 -10.49
CA VAL A 163 3.54 -3.83 -11.88
C VAL A 163 3.90 -2.42 -12.36
N VAL A 164 3.65 -1.39 -11.56
CA VAL A 164 4.03 -0.01 -11.90
C VAL A 164 5.54 0.11 -12.11
N LEU A 165 6.36 -0.44 -11.20
CA LEU A 165 7.81 -0.39 -11.32
C LEU A 165 8.31 -1.09 -12.60
N VAL A 166 7.76 -2.27 -12.92
CA VAL A 166 8.10 -3.01 -14.15
C VAL A 166 7.66 -2.24 -15.40
N VAL A 167 6.47 -1.67 -15.42
CA VAL A 167 6.01 -0.89 -16.59
C VAL A 167 6.86 0.36 -16.78
N VAL A 168 7.22 1.07 -15.71
CA VAL A 168 8.12 2.24 -15.80
C VAL A 168 9.51 1.84 -16.31
N MET A 169 9.97 0.63 -15.99
CA MET A 169 11.25 0.12 -16.49
C MET A 169 11.21 -0.20 -17.99
N ILE A 170 10.09 -0.73 -18.51
CA ILE A 170 9.98 -1.20 -19.90
C ILE A 170 9.56 -0.08 -20.83
N ASP A 171 8.51 0.66 -20.48
CA ASP A 171 7.91 1.71 -21.31
C ASP A 171 7.25 2.79 -20.45
N PRO A 172 8.05 3.74 -19.93
CA PRO A 172 7.52 4.79 -19.07
C PRO A 172 6.55 5.74 -19.82
N ASN A 173 6.79 6.00 -21.12
CA ASN A 173 6.10 7.02 -21.92
C ASN A 173 5.02 6.48 -22.85
N ARG A 174 4.80 5.16 -22.89
CA ARG A 174 3.90 4.51 -23.85
C ARG A 174 4.27 4.83 -25.31
N ASP A 175 5.52 4.64 -25.65
CA ASP A 175 5.98 4.82 -27.01
C ASP A 175 5.27 3.87 -27.96
N PRO A 176 4.45 4.36 -28.90
CA PRO A 176 3.76 3.51 -29.86
C PRO A 176 4.72 2.70 -30.75
N GLY A 177 5.96 3.19 -30.90
CA GLY A 177 6.98 2.55 -31.73
C GLY A 177 7.62 1.32 -31.11
N ASN A 178 7.56 1.13 -29.79
CA ASN A 178 8.24 0.01 -29.12
C ASN A 178 7.38 -1.26 -28.95
N GLY A 179 6.11 -1.22 -29.35
CA GLY A 179 5.18 -2.36 -29.25
C GLY A 179 4.67 -2.67 -27.82
N TYR A 180 5.13 -1.96 -26.80
CA TYR A 180 4.77 -2.18 -25.39
C TYR A 180 3.81 -1.11 -24.82
N ALA A 181 3.31 -0.18 -25.66
CA ALA A 181 2.42 0.91 -25.24
C ALA A 181 1.17 0.42 -24.47
N TRP A 182 0.72 -0.81 -24.70
CA TRP A 182 -0.39 -1.44 -23.99
C TRP A 182 -0.13 -1.64 -22.49
N LEU A 183 1.15 -1.82 -22.09
CA LEU A 183 1.54 -1.94 -20.68
C LEU A 183 1.16 -0.70 -19.88
N GLY A 184 1.29 0.48 -20.49
CA GLY A 184 0.87 1.72 -19.86
C GLY A 184 -0.62 1.78 -19.59
N TRP A 185 -1.46 1.16 -20.44
CA TRP A 185 -2.90 1.04 -20.18
C TRP A 185 -3.18 0.07 -19.04
N VAL A 186 -2.50 -1.08 -19.02
CA VAL A 186 -2.61 -2.06 -17.92
C VAL A 186 -2.25 -1.42 -16.58
N ARG A 187 -1.14 -0.67 -16.53
CA ARG A 187 -0.73 0.09 -15.35
C ARG A 187 -1.83 1.03 -14.87
N ASP A 188 -2.35 1.88 -15.78
CA ASP A 188 -3.33 2.88 -15.39
C ASP A 188 -4.64 2.23 -14.91
N VAL A 189 -5.15 1.23 -15.64
CA VAL A 189 -6.35 0.48 -15.20
C VAL A 189 -6.14 -0.11 -13.82
N LEU A 190 -4.97 -0.71 -13.56
CA LEU A 190 -4.67 -1.32 -12.26
C LEU A 190 -4.55 -0.28 -11.14
N VAL A 191 -3.91 0.88 -11.43
CA VAL A 191 -3.80 1.98 -10.46
C VAL A 191 -5.19 2.52 -10.12
N TYR A 192 -6.02 2.86 -11.13
CA TYR A 192 -7.38 3.37 -10.89
C TYR A 192 -8.26 2.34 -10.19
N ALA A 193 -8.19 1.06 -10.58
CA ALA A 193 -8.93 -0.02 -9.92
C ALA A 193 -8.53 -0.13 -8.45
N THR A 194 -7.23 0.00 -8.13
CA THR A 194 -6.71 -0.02 -6.76
C THR A 194 -7.23 1.16 -5.93
N VAL A 195 -7.23 2.37 -6.50
CA VAL A 195 -7.77 3.57 -5.82
C VAL A 195 -9.26 3.42 -5.56
N ILE A 196 -10.04 3.01 -6.57
CA ILE A 196 -11.48 2.81 -6.47
C ILE A 196 -11.81 1.73 -5.41
N ALA A 197 -11.15 0.57 -5.48
CA ALA A 197 -11.32 -0.50 -4.49
C ALA A 197 -10.96 -0.02 -3.07
N THR A 198 -9.91 0.80 -2.95
CA THR A 198 -9.49 1.39 -1.67
C THR A 198 -10.58 2.29 -1.11
N VAL A 199 -11.13 3.20 -1.89
CA VAL A 199 -12.21 4.11 -1.46
C VAL A 199 -13.48 3.33 -1.10
N LEU A 200 -13.94 2.45 -2.00
CA LEU A 200 -15.15 1.64 -1.79
C LEU A 200 -15.05 0.76 -0.54
N SER A 201 -13.86 0.19 -0.28
CA SER A 201 -13.64 -0.64 0.92
C SER A 201 -13.72 0.16 2.23
N GLY A 202 -13.62 1.49 2.19
CA GLY A 202 -13.78 2.36 3.35
C GLY A 202 -15.24 2.63 3.74
N LEU A 203 -16.16 2.65 2.78
CA LEU A 203 -17.56 3.03 2.99
C LEU A 203 -18.28 2.20 4.09
N PRO A 204 -18.18 0.86 4.10
CA PRO A 204 -18.80 0.06 5.15
C PRO A 204 -18.28 0.38 6.56
N TYR A 205 -16.98 0.74 6.68
CA TYR A 205 -16.41 1.12 7.97
C TYR A 205 -16.93 2.46 8.46
N VAL A 206 -17.08 3.44 7.58
CA VAL A 206 -17.65 4.75 7.94
C VAL A 206 -19.10 4.59 8.37
N THR A 207 -19.94 3.91 7.57
CA THR A 207 -21.36 3.71 7.89
C THR A 207 -21.56 2.87 9.14
N GLY A 208 -20.76 1.82 9.31
CA GLY A 208 -20.77 0.97 10.51
C GLY A 208 -20.29 1.71 11.74
N GLY A 209 -19.22 2.51 11.63
CA GLY A 209 -18.71 3.37 12.70
C GLY A 209 -19.75 4.37 13.19
N ILE A 210 -20.41 5.08 12.27
CA ILE A 210 -21.49 6.01 12.62
C ILE A 210 -22.62 5.31 13.40
N ARG A 211 -23.01 4.11 13.00
CA ARG A 211 -24.04 3.33 13.71
C ARG A 211 -23.58 2.90 15.10
N ALA A 212 -22.31 2.46 15.22
CA ALA A 212 -21.72 2.07 16.50
C ALA A 212 -21.66 3.26 17.46
N PHE A 213 -21.19 4.42 17.02
CA PHE A 213 -21.15 5.65 17.84
C PHE A 213 -22.54 6.14 18.27
N LYS A 214 -23.57 5.98 17.42
CA LYS A 214 -24.96 6.30 17.82
C LYS A 214 -25.48 5.39 18.93
N ARG A 215 -25.07 4.14 19.00
CA ARG A 215 -25.44 3.20 20.06
C ARG A 215 -24.69 3.43 21.39
N LEU A 216 -23.52 4.04 21.33
CA LEU A 216 -22.70 4.36 22.50
C LEU A 216 -23.06 5.71 23.13
N LYS A 217 -23.90 6.53 22.48
CA LYS A 217 -24.42 7.76 23.09
C LYS A 217 -25.41 7.38 24.18
N PRO A 218 -25.18 7.77 25.47
CA PRO A 218 -26.18 7.55 26.51
C PRO A 218 -27.47 8.25 26.11
N GLU A 219 -28.62 7.60 26.37
CA GLU A 219 -29.90 8.26 26.25
C GLU A 219 -29.89 9.51 27.18
N PRO A 220 -30.41 10.64 26.69
CA PRO A 220 -30.50 11.82 27.55
C PRO A 220 -31.31 11.44 28.80
N GLU A 221 -30.65 11.48 29.98
CA GLU A 221 -31.36 11.45 31.26
C GLU A 221 -32.34 12.61 31.29
N GLY A 222 -33.63 12.33 31.14
CA GLY A 222 -34.65 13.34 31.29
C GLY A 222 -35.85 13.17 30.38
N SER A 223 -36.68 12.16 30.66
CA SER A 223 -38.13 12.23 30.43
C SER A 223 -38.83 11.40 31.51
N ALA A 224 -38.84 11.95 32.70
CA ALA A 224 -39.79 11.58 33.71
C ALA A 224 -40.73 12.79 33.96
#